data_e34441e2ffd539d84823f5ba734fa639
#
_entry.id   e34441e2ffd539d84823f5ba734fa639
#
_cell.length_a   1.000
_cell.length_b   1.000
_cell.length_c   1.000
_cell.angle_alpha   90.00
_cell.angle_beta   90.00
_cell.angle_gamma   90.00
#
_symmetry.space_group_name_H-M   'P 1'
#
loop_
_entity.id
_entity.type
_entity.pdbx_description
1 polymer ?
#
loop_
_entity_poly.entity_id
_entity_poly.type
_entity_poly.pdbx_seq_one_letter_code
_entity_poly.pdbx_strand_id
1 'polypeptide(L)'
;ASRAEKRVKERLEQAGIENYLPMREVEFVRDGLVKRLEVPVITGCIFVRVSETNLPSVLSILGVIALLQKERVPVVISDEQLDSFKILNERAETLEIVNEGLTVGSATRVPQGELAGVQGELIEVAGERRVVVRIPYLIECVARVKV
;
A
#
# COMPACT_ATOMS: atom_id res chain seq x y z
N ALA A 1 17.04 -2.09 1.85
CA ALA A 1 17.13 -2.17 0.41
C ALA A 1 15.94 -2.89 -0.19
N SER A 2 15.52 -2.50 -1.39
CA SER A 2 14.34 -3.07 -2.07
C SER A 2 14.42 -4.58 -2.30
N ARG A 3 15.62 -5.14 -2.33
CA ARG A 3 15.81 -6.59 -2.48
C ARG A 3 15.40 -7.40 -1.26
N ALA A 4 15.43 -6.81 -0.07
CA ALA A 4 15.05 -7.51 1.15
C ALA A 4 13.55 -7.83 1.16
N GLU A 5 12.70 -6.87 0.75
CA GLU A 5 11.26 -7.09 0.67
C GLU A 5 10.92 -8.16 -0.37
N LYS A 6 11.56 -8.14 -1.53
CA LYS A 6 11.35 -9.14 -2.58
C LYS A 6 11.74 -10.54 -2.13
N ARG A 7 12.81 -10.68 -1.39
CA ARG A 7 13.24 -11.99 -0.83
C ARG A 7 12.23 -12.52 0.17
N VAL A 8 11.70 -11.66 1.02
CA VAL A 8 10.65 -12.05 1.97
C VAL A 8 9.39 -12.48 1.23
N LYS A 9 9.00 -11.74 0.19
CA LYS A 9 7.88 -12.10 -0.67
C LYS A 9 8.04 -13.50 -1.25
N GLU A 10 9.18 -13.81 -1.82
CA GLU A 10 9.47 -15.14 -2.38
C GLU A 10 9.35 -16.24 -1.33
N ARG A 11 9.87 -16.00 -0.14
CA ARG A 11 9.78 -16.96 0.98
C ARG A 11 8.36 -17.17 1.47
N LEU A 12 7.56 -16.10 1.52
CA LEU A 12 6.15 -16.20 1.86
C LEU A 12 5.39 -17.04 0.83
N GLU A 13 5.66 -16.82 -0.45
CA GLU A 13 5.03 -17.59 -1.53
C GLU A 13 5.42 -19.06 -1.47
N GLN A 14 6.68 -19.37 -1.21
CA GLN A 14 7.15 -20.74 -1.03
C GLN A 14 6.49 -21.44 0.16
N ALA A 15 6.16 -20.68 1.19
CA ALA A 15 5.46 -21.18 2.37
C ALA A 15 3.93 -21.27 2.18
N GLY A 16 3.42 -20.86 1.01
CA GLY A 16 1.99 -20.86 0.74
C GLY A 16 1.21 -19.75 1.44
N ILE A 17 1.89 -18.67 1.84
CA ILE A 17 1.26 -17.54 2.53
C ILE A 17 0.92 -16.47 1.50
N GLU A 18 -0.37 -16.15 1.39
CA GLU A 18 -0.84 -15.07 0.53
C GLU A 18 -0.29 -13.73 1.01
N ASN A 19 0.27 -12.97 0.09
CA ASN A 19 0.92 -11.71 0.42
C ASN A 19 0.74 -10.67 -0.68
N TYR A 20 0.93 -9.41 -0.30
CA TYR A 20 0.95 -8.30 -1.23
C TYR A 20 2.12 -7.37 -0.88
N LEU A 21 3.03 -7.21 -1.82
CA LEU A 21 4.12 -6.24 -1.75
C LEU A 21 3.82 -5.11 -2.74
N PRO A 22 3.36 -3.95 -2.27
CA PRO A 22 3.07 -2.83 -3.17
C PRO A 22 4.37 -2.25 -3.74
N MET A 23 4.46 -2.25 -5.06
CA MET A 23 5.63 -1.75 -5.81
C MET A 23 5.17 -0.71 -6.81
N ARG A 24 6.03 0.27 -7.06
CA ARG A 24 5.85 1.24 -8.15
C ARG A 24 7.15 1.41 -8.91
N GLU A 25 7.01 1.67 -10.19
CA GLU A 25 8.14 1.99 -11.07
C GLU A 25 8.49 3.46 -10.93
N VAL A 26 9.76 3.74 -10.69
CA VAL A 26 10.30 5.10 -10.66
C VAL A 26 11.34 5.28 -11.75
N GLU A 27 11.39 6.46 -12.34
CA GLU A 27 12.40 6.81 -13.32
C GLU A 27 13.50 7.62 -12.65
N PHE A 28 14.73 7.35 -13.05
CA PHE A 28 15.89 8.13 -12.62
C PHE A 28 16.90 8.25 -13.77
N VAL A 29 17.70 9.30 -13.70
CA VAL A 29 18.76 9.54 -14.69
C VAL A 29 20.10 9.13 -14.09
N ARG A 30 20.79 8.23 -14.79
CA ARG A 30 22.14 7.81 -14.43
C ARG A 30 23.01 7.77 -15.69
N ASP A 31 24.15 8.44 -15.64
CA ASP A 31 25.09 8.52 -16.77
C ASP A 31 24.42 9.04 -18.06
N GLY A 32 23.50 10.01 -17.93
CA GLY A 32 22.78 10.58 -19.06
C GLY A 32 21.67 9.70 -19.64
N LEU A 33 21.44 8.53 -19.05
CA LEU A 33 20.39 7.58 -19.48
C LEU A 33 19.23 7.56 -18.49
N VAL A 34 18.00 7.55 -19.04
CA VAL A 34 16.80 7.32 -18.24
C VAL A 34 16.69 5.84 -17.95
N LYS A 35 16.67 5.50 -16.67
CA LYS A 35 16.46 4.12 -16.20
C LYS A 35 15.20 4.03 -15.38
N ARG A 36 14.58 2.86 -15.38
CA ARG A 36 13.39 2.57 -14.60
C ARG A 36 13.73 1.53 -13.54
N LEU A 37 13.24 1.75 -12.33
CA LEU A 37 13.43 0.85 -11.21
C LEU A 37 12.11 0.66 -10.48
N GLU A 38 11.79 -0.59 -10.19
CA GLU A 38 10.64 -0.94 -9.36
C GLU A 38 11.04 -0.89 -7.88
N VAL A 39 10.34 -0.09 -7.09
CA VAL A 39 10.63 0.10 -5.67
C VAL A 39 9.38 -0.12 -4.82
N PRO A 40 9.55 -0.58 -3.55
CA PRO A 40 8.43 -0.67 -2.63
C PRO A 40 7.79 0.69 -2.38
N VAL A 41 6.46 0.74 -2.37
CA VAL A 41 5.70 1.94 -2.01
C VAL A 41 5.89 2.26 -0.54
N ILE A 42 5.90 1.25 0.30
CA ILE A 42 6.14 1.36 1.74
C ILE A 42 7.37 0.52 2.05
N THR A 43 8.47 1.19 2.37
CA THR A 43 9.73 0.52 2.67
C THR A 43 9.59 -0.39 3.89
N GLY A 44 10.05 -1.62 3.74
CA GLY A 44 10.07 -2.59 4.83
C GLY A 44 8.71 -3.17 5.21
N CYS A 45 7.70 -3.03 4.36
CA CYS A 45 6.35 -3.49 4.66
C CYS A 45 5.82 -4.44 3.59
N ILE A 46 5.26 -5.57 4.04
CA ILE A 46 4.52 -6.51 3.21
C ILE A 46 3.20 -6.82 3.92
N PHE A 47 2.12 -6.87 3.16
CA PHE A 47 0.82 -7.30 3.67
C PHE A 47 0.69 -8.81 3.49
N VAL A 48 0.14 -9.48 4.49
CA VAL A 48 -0.11 -10.93 4.43
C VAL A 48 -1.56 -11.22 4.80
N ARG A 49 -2.10 -12.26 4.18
CA ARG A 49 -3.43 -12.79 4.54
C ARG A 49 -3.23 -14.16 5.16
N VAL A 50 -3.45 -14.27 6.45
CA VAL A 50 -3.31 -15.50 7.20
C VAL A 50 -4.39 -15.56 8.29
N SER A 51 -4.73 -16.79 8.71
CA SER A 51 -5.53 -16.96 9.90
C SER A 51 -4.71 -16.60 11.15
N GLU A 52 -5.38 -16.19 12.20
CA GLU A 52 -4.73 -15.83 13.47
C GLU A 52 -3.85 -16.96 14.01
N THR A 53 -4.30 -18.20 13.84
CA THR A 53 -3.54 -19.39 14.27
C THR A 53 -2.25 -19.60 13.49
N ASN A 54 -2.15 -19.06 12.27
CA ASN A 54 -0.98 -19.20 11.40
C ASN A 54 -0.03 -18.00 11.46
N LEU A 55 -0.30 -17.02 12.30
CA LEU A 55 0.61 -15.87 12.48
C LEU A 55 2.03 -16.27 12.87
N PRO A 56 2.25 -17.26 13.75
CA PRO A 56 3.62 -17.71 14.05
C PRO A 56 4.39 -18.18 12.83
N SER A 57 3.72 -18.73 11.81
CA SER A 57 4.36 -19.16 10.57
C SER A 57 4.93 -17.98 9.80
N VAL A 58 4.26 -16.82 9.83
CA VAL A 58 4.77 -15.58 9.21
C VAL A 58 6.03 -15.11 9.93
N LEU A 59 6.02 -15.14 11.25
CA LEU A 59 7.17 -14.71 12.06
C LEU A 59 8.38 -15.61 11.89
N SER A 60 8.19 -16.86 11.48
CA SER A 60 9.28 -17.79 11.23
C SER A 60 9.99 -17.59 9.88
N ILE A 61 9.41 -16.79 9.00
CA ILE A 61 10.01 -16.49 7.70
C ILE A 61 11.27 -15.65 7.89
N LEU A 62 12.36 -16.09 7.29
CA LEU A 62 13.63 -15.36 7.38
C LEU A 62 13.50 -13.98 6.72
N GLY A 63 13.85 -12.95 7.45
CA GLY A 63 13.73 -11.56 7.00
C GLY A 63 12.50 -10.85 7.54
N VAL A 64 11.51 -11.57 8.08
CA VAL A 64 10.41 -10.97 8.82
C VAL A 64 10.88 -10.64 10.23
N ILE A 65 10.83 -9.36 10.59
CA ILE A 65 11.28 -8.89 11.89
C ILE A 65 10.14 -8.93 12.90
N ALA A 66 8.98 -8.42 12.50
CA ALA A 66 7.81 -8.32 13.39
C ALA A 66 6.53 -8.13 12.58
N LEU A 67 5.40 -8.34 13.24
CA LEU A 67 4.10 -7.89 12.76
C LEU A 67 3.87 -6.46 13.26
N LEU A 68 3.20 -5.64 12.45
CA LEU A 68 2.75 -4.34 12.91
C LEU A 68 1.70 -4.53 14.00
N GLN A 69 1.96 -3.96 15.16
CA GLN A 69 1.11 -4.11 16.33
C GLN A 69 0.72 -2.77 16.93
N LYS A 70 -0.45 -2.72 17.50
CA LYS A 70 -0.87 -1.64 18.39
C LYS A 70 -1.32 -2.27 19.71
N GLU A 71 -0.72 -1.82 20.81
CA GLU A 71 -1.02 -2.35 22.15
C GLU A 71 -0.88 -3.90 22.22
N ARG A 72 0.15 -4.41 21.56
CA ARG A 72 0.47 -5.84 21.47
C ARG A 72 -0.52 -6.69 20.67
N VAL A 73 -1.43 -6.04 19.96
CA VAL A 73 -2.37 -6.72 19.06
C VAL A 73 -1.97 -6.45 17.61
N PRO A 74 -1.87 -7.49 16.77
CA PRO A 74 -1.58 -7.28 15.36
C PRO A 74 -2.61 -6.37 14.70
N VAL A 75 -2.13 -5.42 13.90
CA VAL A 75 -3.00 -4.52 13.13
C VAL A 75 -3.60 -5.30 11.97
N VAL A 76 -4.93 -5.29 11.88
CA VAL A 76 -5.67 -5.91 10.79
C VAL A 76 -6.12 -4.83 9.81
N ILE A 77 -5.77 -5.03 8.54
CA ILE A 77 -6.22 -4.16 7.46
C ILE A 77 -7.43 -4.83 6.81
N SER A 78 -8.54 -4.10 6.69
CA SER A 78 -9.74 -4.66 6.06
C SER A 78 -9.49 -4.95 4.57
N ASP A 79 -10.21 -5.91 4.03
CA ASP A 79 -10.14 -6.23 2.60
C ASP A 79 -10.50 -5.02 1.75
N GLU A 80 -11.48 -4.23 2.16
CA GLU A 80 -11.90 -3.02 1.44
C GLU A 80 -10.77 -1.98 1.38
N GLN A 81 -10.09 -1.75 2.49
CA GLN A 81 -8.95 -0.81 2.54
C GLN A 81 -7.81 -1.29 1.66
N LEU A 82 -7.47 -2.56 1.75
CA LEU A 82 -6.38 -3.12 0.95
C LEU A 82 -6.72 -3.14 -0.54
N ASP A 83 -7.94 -3.51 -0.90
CA ASP A 83 -8.39 -3.51 -2.29
C ASP A 83 -8.38 -2.08 -2.87
N SER A 84 -8.84 -1.10 -2.11
CA SER A 84 -8.78 0.31 -2.51
C SER A 84 -7.33 0.77 -2.70
N PHE A 85 -6.44 0.40 -1.80
CA PHE A 85 -5.01 0.69 -1.92
C PHE A 85 -4.41 0.06 -3.18
N LYS A 86 -4.74 -1.20 -3.47
CA LYS A 86 -4.27 -1.89 -4.68
C LYS A 86 -4.71 -1.17 -5.95
N ILE A 87 -5.96 -0.74 -6.01
CA ILE A 87 -6.47 0.02 -7.16
C ILE A 87 -5.69 1.32 -7.34
N LEU A 88 -5.50 2.07 -6.25
CA LEU A 88 -4.71 3.30 -6.31
C LEU A 88 -3.28 3.02 -6.77
N ASN A 89 -2.64 2.02 -6.21
CA ASN A 89 -1.26 1.69 -6.54
C ASN A 89 -1.08 1.27 -8.00
N GLU A 90 -2.04 0.52 -8.53
CA GLU A 90 -1.95 -0.02 -9.90
C GLU A 90 -2.42 0.96 -10.97
N ARG A 91 -3.40 1.83 -10.67
CA ARG A 91 -4.10 2.62 -11.67
C ARG A 91 -3.95 4.13 -11.54
N ALA A 92 -3.57 4.65 -10.39
CA ALA A 92 -3.39 6.09 -10.23
C ALA A 92 -2.16 6.57 -10.99
N GLU A 93 -2.30 7.63 -11.79
CA GLU A 93 -1.17 8.26 -12.47
C GLU A 93 -0.19 8.85 -11.46
N THR A 94 -0.73 9.51 -10.44
CA THR A 94 0.04 10.08 -9.35
C THR A 94 -0.46 9.53 -8.04
N LEU A 95 0.46 9.09 -7.20
CA LEU A 95 0.15 8.61 -5.86
C LEU A 95 1.06 9.29 -4.87
N GLU A 96 0.47 10.01 -3.93
CA GLU A 96 1.20 10.62 -2.82
C GLU A 96 1.03 9.75 -1.58
N ILE A 97 2.13 9.46 -0.91
CA ILE A 97 2.14 8.75 0.36
C ILE A 97 2.39 9.78 1.45
N VAL A 98 1.49 9.87 2.40
CA VAL A 98 1.55 10.84 3.49
C VAL A 98 1.62 10.09 4.81
N ASN A 99 2.58 10.45 5.64
CA ASN A 99 2.78 9.84 6.97
C ASN A 99 2.05 10.59 8.09
N GLU A 100 1.55 11.77 7.79
CA GLU A 100 0.85 12.62 8.75
C GLU A 100 -0.62 12.74 8.41
N GLY A 101 -1.44 12.97 9.42
CA GLY A 101 -2.88 13.07 9.25
C GLY A 101 -3.31 14.20 8.33
N LEU A 102 -4.09 13.87 7.34
CA LEU A 102 -4.77 14.83 6.47
C LEU A 102 -6.12 15.21 7.06
N THR A 103 -6.65 16.33 6.58
CA THR A 103 -8.02 16.73 6.92
C THR A 103 -9.00 15.62 6.54
N VAL A 104 -9.92 15.31 7.45
CA VAL A 104 -10.95 14.30 7.20
C VAL A 104 -11.90 14.82 6.11
N GLY A 105 -12.09 14.00 5.08
CA GLY A 105 -13.02 14.28 3.99
C GLY A 105 -14.32 13.49 4.13
N SER A 106 -15.18 13.64 3.15
CA SER A 106 -16.45 12.89 3.07
C SER A 106 -16.19 11.47 2.57
N ALA A 107 -16.80 10.48 3.22
CA ALA A 107 -16.72 9.10 2.77
C ALA A 107 -17.29 8.98 1.35
N THR A 108 -16.60 8.28 0.48
CA THR A 108 -16.99 8.11 -0.91
C THR A 108 -16.56 6.77 -1.48
N ARG A 109 -17.25 6.36 -2.54
CA ARG A 109 -16.78 5.30 -3.43
C ARG A 109 -16.68 5.90 -4.82
N VAL A 110 -15.56 5.76 -5.48
CA VAL A 110 -15.37 6.27 -6.84
C VAL A 110 -16.26 5.47 -7.81
N PRO A 111 -17.22 6.11 -8.49
CA PRO A 111 -18.22 5.38 -9.27
C PRO A 111 -17.74 4.98 -10.67
N GLN A 112 -16.78 5.69 -11.24
CA GLN A 112 -16.36 5.47 -12.62
C GLN A 112 -14.92 5.90 -12.85
N GLY A 113 -14.37 5.58 -14.02
CA GLY A 113 -13.00 5.91 -14.39
C GLY A 113 -12.02 4.85 -13.94
N GLU A 114 -10.73 5.18 -14.02
CA GLU A 114 -9.65 4.25 -13.70
C GLU A 114 -9.62 3.85 -12.22
N LEU A 115 -10.10 4.72 -11.34
CA LEU A 115 -10.14 4.47 -9.90
C LEU A 115 -11.50 3.97 -9.42
N ALA A 116 -12.34 3.50 -10.32
CA ALA A 116 -13.66 2.97 -9.96
C ALA A 116 -13.55 1.87 -8.89
N GLY A 117 -14.41 1.93 -7.89
CA GLY A 117 -14.43 0.98 -6.79
C GLY A 117 -13.58 1.37 -5.59
N VAL A 118 -12.71 2.36 -5.69
CA VAL A 118 -11.93 2.86 -4.55
C VAL A 118 -12.87 3.45 -3.51
N GLN A 119 -12.75 2.96 -2.29
CA GLN A 119 -13.45 3.50 -1.13
C GLN A 119 -12.48 4.30 -0.28
N GLY A 120 -12.83 5.52 0.04
CA GLY A 120 -11.98 6.40 0.82
C GLY A 120 -12.70 7.68 1.17
N GLU A 121 -11.95 8.74 1.37
CA GLU A 121 -12.47 10.06 1.69
C GLU A 121 -12.18 11.01 0.54
N LEU A 122 -13.18 11.75 0.11
CA LEU A 122 -13.04 12.76 -0.92
C LEU A 122 -12.60 14.07 -0.28
N ILE A 123 -11.49 14.61 -0.76
CA ILE A 123 -11.01 15.94 -0.36
C ILE A 123 -10.82 16.81 -1.59
N GLU A 124 -10.80 18.09 -1.39
CA GLU A 124 -10.53 19.06 -2.46
C GLU A 124 -9.33 19.91 -2.05
N VAL A 125 -8.32 19.93 -2.93
CA VAL A 125 -7.09 20.68 -2.71
C VAL A 125 -6.81 21.51 -3.97
N ALA A 126 -6.75 22.82 -3.80
CA ALA A 126 -6.49 23.75 -4.90
C ALA A 126 -7.45 23.57 -6.10
N GLY A 127 -8.72 23.29 -5.83
CA GLY A 127 -9.74 23.09 -6.85
C GLY A 127 -9.76 21.69 -7.48
N GLU A 128 -8.87 20.81 -7.07
CA GLU A 128 -8.82 19.42 -7.56
C GLU A 128 -9.43 18.45 -6.56
N ARG A 129 -10.17 17.49 -7.09
CA ARG A 129 -10.72 16.41 -6.28
C ARG A 129 -9.68 15.30 -6.12
N ARG A 130 -9.51 14.85 -4.90
CA ARG A 130 -8.59 13.77 -4.55
C ARG A 130 -9.29 12.77 -3.64
N VAL A 131 -8.96 11.50 -3.80
CA VAL A 131 -9.41 10.45 -2.89
C VAL A 131 -8.27 10.07 -1.96
N VAL A 132 -8.57 9.93 -0.68
CA VAL A 132 -7.64 9.52 0.36
C VAL A 132 -8.03 8.12 0.82
N VAL A 133 -7.08 7.19 0.75
CA VAL A 133 -7.22 5.86 1.33
C VAL A 133 -6.25 5.77 2.50
N ARG A 134 -6.78 5.48 3.68
CA ARG A 134 -5.99 5.37 4.90
C ARG A 134 -5.70 3.91 5.19
N ILE A 135 -4.42 3.60 5.37
CA ILE A 135 -3.99 2.30 5.89
C ILE A 135 -3.65 2.53 7.35
N PRO A 136 -4.48 2.05 8.29
CA PRO A 136 -4.34 2.38 9.72
C PRO A 136 -2.94 2.11 10.25
N TYR A 137 -2.40 3.07 11.00
CA TYR A 137 -1.10 3.02 11.66
C TYR A 137 0.11 2.95 10.72
N LEU A 138 -0.09 3.08 9.41
CA LEU A 138 0.99 3.07 8.42
C LEU A 138 1.06 4.36 7.62
N ILE A 139 0.14 4.54 6.69
CA ILE A 139 0.18 5.62 5.71
C ILE A 139 -1.20 6.08 5.31
N GLU A 140 -1.23 7.23 4.65
CA GLU A 140 -2.38 7.71 3.90
C GLU A 140 -1.97 7.84 2.44
N CYS A 141 -2.78 7.31 1.55
CA CYS A 141 -2.55 7.36 0.11
C CYS A 141 -3.51 8.36 -0.50
N VAL A 142 -2.98 9.27 -1.30
CA VAL A 142 -3.78 10.32 -1.94
C VAL A 142 -3.61 10.22 -3.44
N ALA A 143 -4.72 10.19 -4.16
CA ALA A 143 -4.72 10.19 -5.61
C ALA A 143 -5.70 11.23 -6.16
N ARG A 144 -5.34 11.81 -7.30
CA ARG A 144 -6.23 12.71 -8.03
C ARG A 144 -7.37 11.92 -8.64
N VAL A 145 -8.59 12.40 -8.46
CA VAL A 145 -9.79 11.83 -9.07
C VAL A 145 -10.16 12.68 -10.28
N LYS A 146 -10.22 12.05 -11.44
CA LYS A 146 -10.80 12.67 -12.63
C LYS A 146 -12.31 12.46 -12.60
N VAL A 147 -13.02 13.52 -12.80
CA VAL A 147 -14.48 13.51 -12.85
C VAL A 147 -14.92 13.61 -14.30
#